data_b5827f885c95a631a85ef2096da2824b
#
_entry.id   b5827f885c95a631a85ef2096da2824b
#
_cell.length_a   1.000
_cell.length_b   1.000
_cell.length_c   1.000
_cell.angle_alpha   90.00
_cell.angle_beta   90.00
_cell.angle_gamma   90.00
#
_symmetry.space_group_name_H-M   'P 1'
#
loop_
_entity.id
_entity.type
_entity.pdbx_description
1 polymer ?
#
loop_
_entity_poly.entity_id
_entity_poly.type
_entity_poly.pdbx_seq_one_letter_code
_entity_poly.pdbx_strand_id
1 'polypeptide(L)'
;ADLYGTCHKLYLVATKGMTTNNYVCYRLPEQKEYVRLEQREGEPVAMKSIKDLNGRKGFVFAPFQPSEETPVWLLQPDSIERKAVGEGDFKHCEEHCNTELKRKIAEYEKVERKNYRLRFDLCKTMFKLGKVSKLVIARHVHEMQYAVGDPEELFLHACRLYPHQYIALVNMEHAGTWIMATPE
;
A
#
# COMPACT_ATOMS: atom_id res chain seq x y z
N ALA A 1 -15.51 8.01 -26.85
CA ALA A 1 -14.26 8.48 -26.26
C ALA A 1 -14.23 7.93 -24.82
N ASP A 2 -13.46 6.85 -24.66
CA ASP A 2 -13.36 6.09 -23.41
C ASP A 2 -12.65 6.92 -22.33
N LEU A 3 -13.42 7.47 -21.42
CA LEU A 3 -12.95 8.15 -20.21
C LEU A 3 -12.63 7.15 -19.07
N TYR A 4 -12.32 5.92 -19.40
CA TYR A 4 -11.81 4.94 -18.44
C TYR A 4 -10.28 4.97 -18.49
N GLY A 5 -9.70 6.05 -17.97
CA GLY A 5 -8.33 5.99 -17.55
C GLY A 5 -8.17 4.81 -16.59
N THR A 6 -7.22 3.96 -16.88
CA THR A 6 -6.83 2.79 -16.10
C THR A 6 -6.68 3.21 -14.64
N CYS A 7 -7.69 2.93 -13.82
CA CYS A 7 -7.61 3.12 -12.38
C CYS A 7 -6.59 2.10 -11.86
N HIS A 8 -5.35 2.54 -11.70
CA HIS A 8 -4.31 1.71 -11.10
C HIS A 8 -4.74 1.36 -9.68
N LYS A 9 -4.97 0.07 -9.45
CA LYS A 9 -5.39 -0.46 -8.16
C LYS A 9 -4.23 -0.28 -7.20
N LEU A 10 -4.40 0.58 -6.21
CA LEU A 10 -3.53 0.62 -5.05
C LEU A 10 -3.86 -0.62 -4.21
N TYR A 11 -2.96 -1.59 -4.16
CA TYR A 11 -3.13 -2.74 -3.28
C TYR A 11 -2.58 -2.36 -1.91
N LEU A 12 -3.47 -2.19 -0.95
CA LEU A 12 -3.13 -2.12 0.45
C LEU A 12 -3.38 -3.51 1.02
N VAL A 13 -2.33 -4.29 1.16
CA VAL A 13 -2.42 -5.61 1.82
C VAL A 13 -1.95 -5.41 3.25
N ALA A 14 -2.87 -5.42 4.20
CA ALA A 14 -2.54 -5.48 5.61
C ALA A 14 -2.71 -6.92 6.09
N THR A 15 -1.62 -7.59 6.38
CA THR A 15 -1.66 -8.88 7.06
C THR A 15 -1.21 -8.68 8.51
N LYS A 16 -2.07 -9.05 9.46
CA LYS A 16 -1.70 -9.11 10.86
C LYS A 16 -1.06 -10.48 11.09
N GLY A 17 0.26 -10.58 10.91
CA GLY A 17 1.03 -11.80 11.09
C GLY A 17 2.27 -11.51 11.92
N MET A 18 2.69 -12.48 12.72
CA MET A 18 3.89 -12.42 13.56
C MET A 18 5.13 -12.35 12.63
N THR A 19 5.59 -11.14 12.38
CA THR A 19 6.87 -10.92 11.70
C THR A 19 7.89 -10.52 12.76
N THR A 20 8.95 -11.29 12.87
CA THR A 20 10.02 -11.05 13.83
C THR A 20 11.00 -9.95 13.38
N ASN A 21 10.87 -9.42 12.18
CA ASN A 21 11.80 -8.46 11.60
C ASN A 21 11.09 -7.18 11.16
N ASN A 22 11.59 -6.05 11.64
CA ASN A 22 11.12 -4.73 11.23
C ASN A 22 11.94 -4.26 10.04
N TYR A 23 11.32 -4.18 8.86
CA TYR A 23 12.00 -3.72 7.65
C TYR A 23 11.09 -2.94 6.72
N VAL A 24 11.71 -2.16 5.86
CA VAL A 24 11.07 -1.41 4.80
C VAL A 24 11.84 -1.61 3.51
N CYS A 25 11.13 -1.92 2.43
CA CYS A 25 11.68 -1.87 1.08
C CYS A 25 11.04 -0.72 0.33
N TYR A 26 11.81 0.07 -0.41
CA TYR A 26 11.23 1.08 -1.29
C TYR A 26 12.04 1.24 -2.57
N ARG A 27 11.33 1.53 -3.65
CA ARG A 27 11.90 1.86 -4.95
C ARG A 27 11.38 3.24 -5.39
N LEU A 28 12.32 4.13 -5.73
CA LEU A 28 11.99 5.42 -6.31
C LEU A 28 11.57 5.27 -7.78
N PRO A 29 10.74 6.18 -8.32
CA PRO A 29 10.35 6.17 -9.73
C PRO A 29 11.57 6.01 -10.65
N GLU A 30 11.43 5.23 -11.72
CA GLU A 30 12.45 4.97 -12.76
C GLU A 30 13.70 4.23 -12.28
N GLN A 31 13.84 3.93 -11.01
CA GLN A 31 15.03 3.22 -10.51
C GLN A 31 14.90 1.70 -10.75
N LYS A 32 16.02 1.09 -11.17
CA LYS A 32 16.13 -0.37 -11.33
C LYS A 32 16.56 -1.08 -10.05
N GLU A 33 16.85 -0.32 -9.03
CA GLU A 33 17.23 -0.79 -7.70
C GLU A 33 16.21 -0.33 -6.67
N TYR A 34 16.07 -1.12 -5.63
CA TYR A 34 15.31 -0.75 -4.44
C TYR A 34 16.23 -0.71 -3.22
N VAL A 35 15.82 0.03 -2.20
CA VAL A 35 16.51 0.10 -0.91
C VAL A 35 15.75 -0.75 0.08
N ARG A 36 16.47 -1.61 0.81
CA ARG A 36 15.98 -2.33 1.97
C ARG A 36 16.60 -1.72 3.22
N LEU A 37 15.75 -1.26 4.12
CA LEU A 37 16.09 -0.76 5.44
C LEU A 37 15.64 -1.82 6.45
N GLU A 38 16.50 -2.26 7.34
CA GLU A 38 16.15 -3.24 8.35
C GLU A 38 16.60 -2.76 9.73
N GLN A 39 15.73 -2.89 10.71
CA GLN A 39 16.03 -2.63 12.11
C GLN A 39 16.00 -3.98 12.84
N ARG A 40 17.19 -4.50 13.15
CA ARG A 40 17.40 -5.79 13.84
C ARG A 40 17.50 -5.61 15.33
N GLU A 41 18.00 -4.46 15.76
CA GLU A 41 18.16 -4.13 17.17
C GLU A 41 17.08 -3.14 17.61
N GLY A 42 16.40 -3.47 18.70
CA GLY A 42 15.31 -2.66 19.23
C GLY A 42 14.04 -2.69 18.37
N GLU A 43 13.10 -1.83 18.71
CA GLU A 43 11.79 -1.73 18.06
C GLU A 43 11.59 -0.36 17.43
N PRO A 44 10.76 -0.27 16.36
CA PRO A 44 10.32 1.01 15.82
C PRO A 44 9.66 1.86 16.91
N VAL A 45 9.98 3.15 16.94
CA VAL A 45 9.48 4.06 17.97
C VAL A 45 8.12 4.61 17.59
N ALA A 46 7.13 4.40 18.49
CA ALA A 46 5.81 5.02 18.35
C ALA A 46 5.86 6.47 18.86
N MET A 47 5.33 7.39 18.06
CA MET A 47 5.25 8.82 18.37
C MET A 47 3.83 9.33 18.24
N LYS A 48 3.47 10.30 19.09
CA LYS A 48 2.12 10.89 19.08
C LYS A 48 1.92 11.89 17.93
N SER A 49 3.01 12.50 17.43
CA SER A 49 2.94 13.55 16.42
C SER A 49 4.15 13.52 15.50
N ILE A 50 3.95 14.00 14.27
CA ILE A 50 5.04 14.27 13.32
C ILE A 50 6.06 15.28 13.88
N LYS A 51 5.64 16.16 14.78
CA LYS A 51 6.54 17.13 15.45
C LYS A 51 7.62 16.46 16.31
N ASP A 52 7.33 15.26 16.81
CA ASP A 52 8.26 14.49 17.65
C ASP A 52 9.42 13.89 16.84
N LEU A 53 9.35 13.96 15.51
CA LEU A 53 10.39 13.52 14.59
C LEU A 53 11.57 14.50 14.48
N ASN A 54 11.43 15.71 15.01
CA ASN A 54 12.44 16.76 14.84
C ASN A 54 13.83 16.31 15.32
N GLY A 55 14.82 16.37 14.42
CA GLY A 55 16.19 15.94 14.68
C GLY A 55 16.44 14.42 14.65
N ARG A 56 15.42 13.59 14.39
CA ARG A 56 15.54 12.13 14.30
C ARG A 56 15.77 11.67 12.86
N LYS A 57 16.54 10.59 12.70
CA LYS A 57 16.81 9.95 11.40
C LYS A 57 16.15 8.58 11.35
N GLY A 58 15.59 8.23 10.20
CA GLY A 58 14.98 6.93 9.98
C GLY A 58 13.90 6.97 8.91
N PHE A 59 13.19 5.87 8.75
CA PHE A 59 12.01 5.78 7.90
C PHE A 59 10.76 6.04 8.73
N VAL A 60 9.89 6.93 8.25
CA VAL A 60 8.66 7.32 8.93
C VAL A 60 7.46 6.68 8.25
N PHE A 61 6.66 5.96 9.01
CA PHE A 61 5.35 5.46 8.59
C PHE A 61 4.28 6.12 9.45
N ALA A 62 3.45 6.97 8.82
CA ALA A 62 2.49 7.79 9.54
C ALA A 62 1.09 7.67 8.93
N PRO A 63 0.04 7.57 9.76
CA PRO A 63 -1.32 7.73 9.30
C PRO A 63 -1.58 9.19 8.93
N PHE A 64 -2.64 9.44 8.17
CA PHE A 64 -3.04 10.82 7.83
C PHE A 64 -3.37 11.63 9.10
N GLN A 65 -4.00 11.00 10.07
CA GLN A 65 -4.32 11.60 11.36
C GLN A 65 -3.81 10.66 12.48
N PRO A 66 -2.70 11.00 13.12
CA PRO A 66 -2.18 10.20 14.23
C PRO A 66 -3.12 10.18 15.43
N SER A 67 -3.20 9.02 16.09
CA SER A 67 -3.91 8.81 17.34
C SER A 67 -3.11 7.90 18.27
N GLU A 68 -3.57 7.64 19.47
CA GLU A 68 -2.93 6.67 20.36
C GLU A 68 -3.02 5.23 19.82
N GLU A 69 -4.08 4.91 19.09
CA GLU A 69 -4.26 3.60 18.47
C GLU A 69 -3.48 3.46 17.14
N THR A 70 -3.25 4.58 16.47
CA THR A 70 -2.55 4.66 15.18
C THR A 70 -1.45 5.72 15.24
N PRO A 71 -0.33 5.43 15.90
CA PRO A 71 0.76 6.39 16.09
C PRO A 71 1.59 6.58 14.80
N VAL A 72 2.45 7.58 14.84
CA VAL A 72 3.53 7.73 13.86
C VAL A 72 4.65 6.77 14.23
N TRP A 73 5.05 5.91 13.31
CA TRP A 73 6.13 4.96 13.51
C TRP A 73 7.44 5.48 12.91
N LEU A 74 8.52 5.42 13.66
CA LEU A 74 9.87 5.68 13.21
C LEU A 74 10.70 4.40 13.28
N LEU A 75 11.08 3.87 12.13
CA LEU A 75 12.04 2.78 12.01
C LEU A 75 13.45 3.39 11.88
N GLN A 76 14.35 3.00 12.76
CA GLN A 76 15.76 3.43 12.77
C GLN A 76 16.63 2.27 12.30
N PRO A 77 16.97 2.19 11.00
CA PRO A 77 17.65 1.03 10.45
C PRO A 77 19.09 0.95 10.93
N ASP A 78 19.53 -0.24 11.30
CA ASP A 78 20.92 -0.62 11.54
C ASP A 78 21.54 -1.30 10.32
N SER A 79 20.73 -1.72 9.34
CA SER A 79 21.17 -2.25 8.05
C SER A 79 20.48 -1.54 6.89
N ILE A 80 21.27 -1.16 5.88
CA ILE A 80 20.79 -0.51 4.65
C ILE A 80 21.43 -1.22 3.46
N GLU A 81 20.59 -1.84 2.63
CA GLU A 81 21.05 -2.57 1.45
C GLU A 81 20.38 -2.00 0.18
N ARG A 82 21.13 -2.00 -0.93
CA ARG A 82 20.59 -1.72 -2.26
C ARG A 82 20.59 -3.01 -3.07
N LYS A 83 19.46 -3.33 -3.68
CA LYS A 83 19.27 -4.57 -4.45
C LYS A 83 18.61 -4.25 -5.80
N ALA A 84 19.00 -4.99 -6.84
CA ALA A 84 18.31 -4.91 -8.11
C ALA A 84 16.88 -5.46 -8.00
N VAL A 85 15.92 -4.81 -8.68
CA VAL A 85 14.54 -5.31 -8.76
C VAL A 85 14.46 -6.68 -9.42
N GLY A 86 15.45 -7.01 -10.29
CA GLY A 86 15.51 -8.28 -11.01
C GLY A 86 14.44 -8.43 -12.09
N GLU A 87 14.68 -9.39 -12.98
CA GLU A 87 13.71 -9.86 -13.96
C GLU A 87 13.07 -11.15 -13.40
N GLY A 88 11.78 -11.32 -13.57
CA GLY A 88 11.08 -12.52 -13.13
C GLY A 88 9.58 -12.33 -13.19
N ASP A 89 8.88 -13.39 -13.55
CA ASP A 89 7.43 -13.42 -13.50
C ASP A 89 6.98 -13.76 -12.08
N PHE A 90 6.01 -13.04 -11.59
CA PHE A 90 5.31 -13.39 -10.37
C PHE A 90 4.54 -14.68 -10.67
N LYS A 91 4.90 -15.77 -10.02
CA LYS A 91 4.10 -17.00 -10.05
C LYS A 91 2.82 -16.74 -9.28
N HIS A 92 1.82 -16.24 -9.98
CA HIS A 92 0.49 -16.08 -9.41
C HIS A 92 0.02 -17.45 -8.92
N CYS A 93 -0.29 -17.57 -7.64
CA CYS A 93 -0.94 -18.74 -7.08
C CYS A 93 -2.40 -18.81 -7.59
N GLU A 94 -2.57 -19.01 -8.90
CA GLU A 94 -3.90 -19.19 -9.50
C GLU A 94 -4.58 -20.51 -9.06
N GLU A 95 -3.77 -21.46 -8.58
CA GLU A 95 -4.24 -22.84 -8.36
C GLU A 95 -5.18 -23.02 -7.16
N HIS A 96 -5.29 -22.04 -6.26
CA HIS A 96 -6.11 -22.18 -5.05
C HIS A 96 -7.38 -21.31 -5.02
N CYS A 97 -7.69 -20.61 -6.10
CA CYS A 97 -8.90 -19.79 -6.15
C CYS A 97 -10.11 -20.66 -6.49
N ASN A 98 -10.79 -21.16 -5.46
CA ASN A 98 -12.05 -21.89 -5.55
C ASN A 98 -13.07 -21.08 -6.38
N THR A 99 -13.83 -21.75 -7.26
CA THR A 99 -14.89 -21.16 -8.11
C THR A 99 -15.90 -20.36 -7.28
N GLU A 100 -16.22 -20.80 -6.08
CA GLU A 100 -17.12 -20.11 -5.15
C GLU A 100 -16.54 -18.77 -4.68
N LEU A 101 -15.23 -18.72 -4.40
CA LEU A 101 -14.54 -17.49 -4.03
C LEU A 101 -14.51 -16.50 -5.21
N LYS A 102 -14.22 -16.97 -6.43
CA LYS A 102 -14.29 -16.13 -7.66
C LYS A 102 -15.69 -15.54 -7.84
N ARG A 103 -16.73 -16.31 -7.60
CA ARG A 103 -18.13 -15.83 -7.67
C ARG A 103 -18.42 -14.74 -6.63
N LYS A 104 -18.04 -14.96 -5.38
CA LYS A 104 -18.21 -13.97 -4.30
C LYS A 104 -17.46 -12.67 -4.58
N ILE A 105 -16.24 -12.75 -5.09
CA ILE A 105 -15.46 -11.58 -5.50
C ILE A 105 -16.18 -10.82 -6.61
N ALA A 106 -16.68 -11.50 -7.64
CA ALA A 106 -17.39 -10.86 -8.75
C ALA A 106 -18.70 -10.17 -8.29
N GLU A 107 -19.45 -10.79 -7.37
CA GLU A 107 -20.64 -10.18 -6.77
C GLU A 107 -20.28 -8.93 -5.94
N TYR A 108 -19.22 -9.03 -5.11
CA TYR A 108 -18.74 -7.91 -4.33
C TYR A 108 -18.27 -6.75 -5.22
N GLU A 109 -17.49 -7.03 -6.26
CA GLU A 109 -17.05 -6.01 -7.22
C GLU A 109 -18.22 -5.32 -7.92
N LYS A 110 -19.28 -6.05 -8.24
CA LYS A 110 -20.51 -5.48 -8.85
C LYS A 110 -21.19 -4.47 -7.93
N VAL A 111 -21.30 -4.79 -6.63
CA VAL A 111 -21.87 -3.90 -5.62
C VAL A 111 -21.00 -2.67 -5.43
N GLU A 112 -19.69 -2.87 -5.29
CA GLU A 112 -18.73 -1.77 -5.11
C GLU A 112 -18.67 -0.85 -6.33
N ARG A 113 -18.78 -1.36 -7.54
CA ARG A 113 -18.86 -0.56 -8.77
C ARG A 113 -20.11 0.33 -8.79
N LYS A 114 -21.23 -0.20 -8.30
CA LYS A 114 -22.47 0.60 -8.15
C LYS A 114 -22.30 1.71 -7.12
N ASN A 115 -21.76 1.39 -5.96
CA ASN A 115 -21.51 2.35 -4.88
C ASN A 115 -20.53 3.45 -5.32
N TYR A 116 -19.48 3.09 -6.06
CA TYR A 116 -18.53 4.05 -6.62
C TYR A 116 -19.22 5.01 -7.58
N ARG A 117 -20.10 4.52 -8.49
CA ARG A 117 -20.86 5.38 -9.41
C ARG A 117 -21.72 6.39 -8.66
N LEU A 118 -22.45 5.98 -7.63
CA LEU A 118 -23.27 6.87 -6.80
C LEU A 118 -22.42 7.98 -6.15
N ARG A 119 -21.28 7.61 -5.56
CA ARG A 119 -20.35 8.60 -4.97
C ARG A 119 -19.81 9.56 -6.03
N PHE A 120 -19.44 9.03 -7.20
CA PHE A 120 -18.93 9.83 -8.31
C PHE A 120 -19.97 10.85 -8.82
N ASP A 121 -21.24 10.44 -8.98
CA ASP A 121 -22.32 11.34 -9.42
C ASP A 121 -22.61 12.42 -8.37
N LEU A 122 -22.53 12.08 -7.08
CA LEU A 122 -22.60 13.07 -6.01
C LEU A 122 -21.46 14.11 -6.13
N CYS A 123 -20.23 13.65 -6.34
CA CYS A 123 -19.08 14.53 -6.54
C CYS A 123 -19.27 15.45 -7.74
N LYS A 124 -19.75 14.93 -8.89
CA LYS A 124 -20.06 15.75 -10.06
C LYS A 124 -21.08 16.84 -9.76
N THR A 125 -22.08 16.51 -8.94
CA THR A 125 -23.10 17.47 -8.51
C THR A 125 -22.48 18.59 -7.65
N MET A 126 -21.57 18.23 -6.72
CA MET A 126 -20.86 19.21 -5.89
C MET A 126 -19.98 20.17 -6.72
N PHE A 127 -19.32 19.64 -7.77
CA PHE A 127 -18.57 20.48 -8.72
C PHE A 127 -19.48 21.42 -9.50
N LYS A 128 -20.60 20.91 -10.04
CA LYS A 128 -21.57 21.74 -10.79
C LYS A 128 -22.16 22.87 -9.94
N LEU A 129 -22.33 22.63 -8.64
CA LEU A 129 -22.81 23.64 -7.69
C LEU A 129 -21.70 24.60 -7.21
N GLY A 130 -20.47 24.47 -7.69
CA GLY A 130 -19.34 25.30 -7.29
C GLY A 130 -18.92 25.15 -5.81
N LYS A 131 -19.37 24.07 -5.14
CA LYS A 131 -19.09 23.86 -3.72
C LYS A 131 -17.67 23.32 -3.45
N VAL A 132 -17.06 22.70 -4.44
CA VAL A 132 -15.70 22.14 -4.38
C VAL A 132 -14.98 22.36 -5.71
N SER A 133 -13.68 22.62 -5.64
CA SER A 133 -12.80 22.75 -6.81
C SER A 133 -11.96 21.50 -7.07
N LYS A 134 -11.74 20.69 -6.05
CA LYS A 134 -11.03 19.41 -6.14
C LYS A 134 -11.59 18.44 -5.11
N LEU A 135 -11.70 17.16 -5.48
CA LEU A 135 -12.15 16.10 -4.60
C LEU A 135 -11.42 14.81 -4.96
N VAL A 136 -10.95 14.09 -3.96
CA VAL A 136 -10.33 12.77 -4.10
C VAL A 136 -11.26 11.74 -3.48
N ILE A 137 -11.63 10.73 -4.26
CA ILE A 137 -12.50 9.66 -3.80
C ILE A 137 -11.63 8.47 -3.43
N ALA A 138 -11.70 8.05 -2.17
CA ALA A 138 -11.10 6.82 -1.70
C ALA A 138 -12.16 5.71 -1.56
N ARG A 139 -11.75 4.47 -1.77
CA ARG A 139 -12.57 3.30 -1.46
C ARG A 139 -11.76 2.29 -0.68
N HIS A 140 -12.43 1.57 0.20
CA HIS A 140 -11.93 0.39 0.87
C HIS A 140 -12.41 -0.84 0.13
N VAL A 141 -11.51 -1.78 -0.13
CA VAL A 141 -11.85 -3.10 -0.64
C VAL A 141 -11.31 -4.10 0.38
N HIS A 142 -12.21 -4.86 1.02
CA HIS A 142 -11.80 -5.99 1.83
C HIS A 142 -11.65 -7.18 0.91
N GLU A 143 -10.44 -7.52 0.54
CA GLU A 143 -10.18 -8.77 -0.16
C GLU A 143 -10.10 -9.87 0.88
N MET A 144 -11.02 -10.82 0.79
CA MET A 144 -11.01 -12.00 1.64
C MET A 144 -9.81 -12.86 1.24
N GLN A 145 -8.83 -12.88 2.11
CA GLN A 145 -7.73 -13.86 2.22
C GLN A 145 -7.27 -14.48 0.88
N TYR A 146 -6.58 -13.70 0.06
CA TYR A 146 -5.54 -14.32 -0.72
C TYR A 146 -4.45 -14.71 0.29
N ALA A 147 -4.00 -15.97 0.24
CA ALA A 147 -2.74 -16.32 0.86
C ALA A 147 -1.69 -15.47 0.14
N VAL A 148 -1.39 -14.31 0.72
CA VAL A 148 -0.33 -13.46 0.23
C VAL A 148 0.93 -14.26 0.46
N GLY A 149 1.58 -14.69 -0.62
CA GLY A 149 2.91 -15.25 -0.55
C GLY A 149 3.89 -14.29 0.14
N ASP A 150 5.16 -14.44 -0.07
CA ASP A 150 6.15 -13.55 0.47
C ASP A 150 5.82 -12.08 0.10
N PRO A 151 5.63 -11.16 1.08
CA PRO A 151 5.38 -9.75 0.81
C PRO A 151 6.45 -9.08 -0.04
N GLU A 152 7.71 -9.54 0.04
CA GLU A 152 8.81 -9.01 -0.77
C GLU A 152 8.66 -9.41 -2.24
N GLU A 153 8.18 -10.62 -2.54
CA GLU A 153 7.86 -11.02 -3.92
C GLU A 153 6.75 -10.13 -4.52
N LEU A 154 5.70 -9.85 -3.73
CA LEU A 154 4.62 -8.97 -4.17
C LEU A 154 5.11 -7.53 -4.40
N PHE A 155 5.99 -7.03 -3.53
CA PHE A 155 6.64 -5.74 -3.69
C PHE A 155 7.48 -5.69 -4.99
N LEU A 156 8.29 -6.71 -5.26
CA LEU A 156 9.10 -6.79 -6.47
C LEU A 156 8.23 -6.85 -7.72
N HIS A 157 7.13 -7.59 -7.66
CA HIS A 157 6.14 -7.62 -8.74
C HIS A 157 5.54 -6.24 -9.01
N ALA A 158 5.13 -5.52 -7.96
CA ALA A 158 4.63 -4.15 -8.06
C ALA A 158 5.68 -3.20 -8.65
N CYS A 159 6.95 -3.34 -8.28
CA CYS A 159 8.04 -2.56 -8.83
C CYS A 159 8.21 -2.76 -10.35
N ARG A 160 8.00 -3.97 -10.84
CA ARG A 160 8.06 -4.28 -12.28
C ARG A 160 6.85 -3.76 -13.05
N LEU A 161 5.64 -3.91 -12.47
CA LEU A 161 4.40 -3.45 -13.10
C LEU A 161 4.28 -1.93 -13.17
N TYR A 162 4.84 -1.22 -12.21
CA TYR A 162 4.66 0.22 -12.05
C TYR A 162 6.00 0.96 -12.01
N PRO A 163 6.77 0.99 -13.11
CA PRO A 163 8.13 1.56 -13.13
C PRO A 163 8.18 3.05 -12.77
N HIS A 164 7.12 3.80 -13.09
CA HIS A 164 7.04 5.25 -12.89
C HIS A 164 6.53 5.68 -11.51
N GLN A 165 6.16 4.71 -10.65
CA GLN A 165 5.58 5.00 -9.33
C GLN A 165 6.60 4.79 -8.21
N TYR A 166 6.40 5.50 -7.11
CA TYR A 166 7.06 5.15 -5.86
C TYR A 166 6.37 3.92 -5.27
N ILE A 167 7.12 2.85 -5.04
CA ILE A 167 6.62 1.62 -4.44
C ILE A 167 7.31 1.43 -3.09
N ALA A 168 6.55 1.10 -2.06
CA ALA A 168 7.08 0.78 -0.75
C ALA A 168 6.37 -0.42 -0.12
N LEU A 169 7.17 -1.26 0.53
CA LEU A 169 6.73 -2.32 1.43
C LEU A 169 7.18 -1.93 2.83
N VAL A 170 6.26 -1.86 3.77
CA VAL A 170 6.52 -1.65 5.19
C VAL A 170 6.11 -2.91 5.93
N ASN A 171 7.01 -3.47 6.69
CA ASN A 171 6.76 -4.62 7.55
C ASN A 171 7.26 -4.31 8.95
N MET A 172 6.34 -4.04 9.88
CA MET A 172 6.64 -3.70 11.27
C MET A 172 5.71 -4.47 12.19
N GLU A 173 6.22 -5.02 13.27
CA GLU A 173 5.47 -5.88 14.18
C GLU A 173 4.15 -5.25 14.66
N HIS A 174 4.19 -3.99 15.05
CA HIS A 174 3.02 -3.29 15.60
C HIS A 174 2.18 -2.55 14.54
N ALA A 175 2.74 -2.27 13.37
CA ALA A 175 2.04 -1.59 12.28
C ALA A 175 1.45 -2.57 11.25
N GLY A 176 1.93 -3.82 11.23
CA GLY A 176 1.56 -4.81 10.22
C GLY A 176 2.37 -4.68 8.93
N THR A 177 1.93 -5.40 7.91
CA THR A 177 2.57 -5.40 6.58
C THR A 177 1.73 -4.59 5.59
N TRP A 178 2.38 -3.65 4.91
CA TRP A 178 1.76 -2.70 4.00
C TRP A 178 2.54 -2.61 2.70
N ILE A 179 1.85 -2.69 1.57
CA ILE A 179 2.41 -2.39 0.26
C ILE A 179 1.69 -1.17 -0.31
N MET A 180 2.48 -0.20 -0.76
CA MET A 180 1.99 1.08 -1.25
C MET A 180 2.56 1.34 -2.63
N ALA A 181 1.72 1.86 -3.54
CA ALA A 181 2.14 2.42 -4.81
C ALA A 181 1.50 3.80 -4.95
N THR A 182 2.30 4.82 -5.23
CA THR A 182 1.76 6.16 -5.47
C THR A 182 1.14 6.22 -6.86
N PRO A 183 0.04 6.95 -7.05
CA PRO A 183 -0.38 7.33 -8.40
C PRO A 183 0.66 8.24 -9.04
N GLU A 184 0.72 8.24 -10.37
CA GLU A 184 1.51 9.19 -11.16
C GLU A 184 1.04 10.62 -10.97
#